data_6e3daa1d2a4fe27471196d1c8d00a1ca
#
_entry.id   6e3daa1d2a4fe27471196d1c8d00a1ca
#
_cell.length_a   1.000
_cell.length_b   1.000
_cell.length_c   1.000
_cell.angle_alpha   90.00
_cell.angle_beta   90.00
_cell.angle_gamma   90.00
#
_symmetry.space_group_name_H-M   'P 1'
#
loop_
_entity.id
_entity.type
_entity.pdbx_description
1 polymer ?
#
loop_
_entity_poly.entity_id
_entity_poly.type
_entity_poly.pdbx_seq_one_letter_code
_entity_poly.pdbx_strand_id
1 'polypeptide(L)'
;MSQFFRLGLMLVVAAVAGCGKNGNDTVTIDGSTRVTATQPNGDVTTVNGAISIDEKARLGAAKTENGDIYMSAGADAASLGTVNGAITIDKGARVAGEVTAVNGTISMLDGSEVAGSLTNVNGRIIVTDAHLAGGITTVGGDVSVNGNARIDAGIWVKNLNMGVLPAGERVPRVVIGPGATVRGELRFEHKVKLFVSDKATVGSISGAEPVKYSGDTPPP
;
A
#
# COMPACT_ATOMS: atom_id res chain seq x y z
N MET A 1 -17.80 6.34 14.85
CA MET A 1 -17.89 5.38 13.76
C MET A 1 -17.89 5.98 12.34
N SER A 2 -17.79 7.29 12.15
CA SER A 2 -17.88 7.94 10.83
C SER A 2 -16.64 8.72 10.39
N GLN A 3 -15.55 8.68 11.11
CA GLN A 3 -14.36 9.50 10.83
C GLN A 3 -13.42 8.89 9.78
N PHE A 4 -13.37 7.57 9.66
CA PHE A 4 -12.40 6.90 8.76
C PHE A 4 -12.84 6.84 7.30
N PHE A 5 -14.13 6.96 7.01
CA PHE A 5 -14.62 6.96 5.62
C PHE A 5 -14.41 8.30 4.90
N ARG A 6 -14.32 9.38 5.67
CA ARG A 6 -14.00 10.71 5.11
C ARG A 6 -12.53 10.85 4.68
N LEU A 7 -11.64 9.99 5.16
CA LEU A 7 -10.20 10.10 4.89
C LEU A 7 -9.83 9.60 3.49
N GLY A 8 -10.49 8.55 2.97
CA GLY A 8 -10.17 8.00 1.65
C GLY A 8 -10.67 8.86 0.47
N LEU A 9 -11.85 9.47 0.60
CA LEU A 9 -12.45 10.25 -0.48
C LEU A 9 -12.10 11.75 -0.41
N MET A 10 -11.67 12.23 0.76
CA MET A 10 -11.29 13.64 0.97
C MET A 10 -9.85 13.94 0.56
N LEU A 11 -9.06 12.89 0.20
CA LEU A 11 -7.64 13.06 -0.13
C LEU A 11 -7.42 13.76 -1.48
N VAL A 12 -8.39 13.72 -2.37
CA VAL A 12 -8.21 14.16 -3.75
C VAL A 12 -8.68 15.60 -3.97
N VAL A 13 -9.78 16.03 -3.38
CA VAL A 13 -10.34 17.37 -3.63
C VAL A 13 -9.59 18.48 -2.88
N ALA A 14 -8.88 18.16 -1.81
CA ALA A 14 -8.12 19.14 -1.04
C ALA A 14 -6.74 19.47 -1.65
N ALA A 15 -6.25 18.69 -2.61
CA ALA A 15 -4.91 18.88 -3.18
C ALA A 15 -4.81 20.06 -4.17
N VAL A 16 -5.91 20.49 -4.76
CA VAL A 16 -5.90 21.58 -5.76
C VAL A 16 -6.02 22.97 -5.12
N ALA A 17 -6.46 23.07 -3.87
CA ALA A 17 -6.68 24.35 -3.17
C ALA A 17 -5.61 24.70 -2.13
N GLY A 18 -4.58 23.88 -1.95
CA GLY A 18 -3.50 24.10 -1.00
C GLY A 18 -2.32 24.82 -1.65
N CYS A 19 -2.28 26.12 -1.56
CA CYS A 19 -1.04 26.88 -1.71
C CYS A 19 0.03 26.21 -0.83
N GLY A 20 1.11 25.69 -1.43
CA GLY A 20 2.16 24.96 -0.75
C GLY A 20 2.66 25.70 0.50
N LYS A 21 2.72 24.99 1.61
CA LYS A 21 3.17 25.57 2.90
C LYS A 21 4.67 25.81 2.94
N ASN A 22 5.41 25.21 2.00
CA ASN A 22 6.86 25.38 1.85
C ASN A 22 7.15 25.71 0.38
N GLY A 23 8.02 26.67 0.10
CA GLY A 23 8.34 27.15 -1.24
C GLY A 23 8.96 26.12 -2.21
N ASN A 24 8.96 24.83 -1.85
CA ASN A 24 9.53 23.72 -2.61
C ASN A 24 8.48 22.73 -3.12
N ASP A 25 7.20 23.00 -2.89
CA ASP A 25 6.13 22.09 -3.31
C ASP A 25 5.90 22.19 -4.82
N THR A 26 5.67 21.05 -5.47
CA THR A 26 5.38 20.95 -6.89
C THR A 26 3.95 20.46 -7.11
N VAL A 27 3.16 21.25 -7.83
CA VAL A 27 1.81 20.87 -8.24
C VAL A 27 1.74 20.84 -9.76
N THR A 28 1.35 19.69 -10.32
CA THR A 28 1.18 19.51 -11.76
C THR A 28 -0.24 19.03 -12.02
N ILE A 29 -0.96 19.64 -12.96
CA ILE A 29 -2.33 19.21 -13.31
C ILE A 29 -2.27 18.11 -14.35
N ASP A 30 -1.57 18.34 -15.46
CA ASP A 30 -1.38 17.35 -16.52
C ASP A 30 0.10 17.17 -16.79
N GLY A 31 0.55 15.90 -16.75
CA GLY A 31 1.93 15.55 -17.02
C GLY A 31 2.62 14.80 -15.86
N SER A 32 3.60 14.01 -16.24
CA SER A 32 4.40 13.23 -15.26
C SER A 32 5.45 14.13 -14.60
N THR A 33 5.66 13.91 -13.32
CA THR A 33 6.65 14.62 -12.53
C THR A 33 7.80 13.69 -12.15
N ARG A 34 9.03 14.16 -12.35
CA ARG A 34 10.24 13.46 -11.91
C ARG A 34 10.93 14.21 -10.80
N VAL A 35 11.20 13.53 -9.69
CA VAL A 35 11.91 14.07 -8.54
C VAL A 35 13.32 13.51 -8.51
N THR A 36 14.32 14.39 -8.58
CA THR A 36 15.74 14.01 -8.58
C THR A 36 16.38 14.22 -7.22
N ALA A 37 17.50 13.55 -6.96
CA ALA A 37 18.22 13.65 -5.69
C ALA A 37 18.73 15.07 -5.36
N THR A 38 18.77 15.97 -6.32
CA THR A 38 19.23 17.35 -6.16
C THR A 38 18.10 18.35 -5.93
N GLN A 39 16.85 17.91 -5.99
CA GLN A 39 15.68 18.78 -5.75
C GLN A 39 15.40 18.95 -4.25
N PRO A 40 14.82 20.08 -3.86
CA PRO A 40 14.41 20.31 -2.48
C PRO A 40 13.29 19.34 -2.04
N ASN A 41 13.25 19.09 -0.74
CA ASN A 41 12.34 18.13 -0.08
C ASN A 41 10.89 18.66 0.06
N GLY A 42 10.23 19.07 -1.03
CA GLY A 42 8.83 19.51 -1.02
C GLY A 42 7.85 18.36 -1.25
N ASP A 43 6.57 18.67 -1.15
CA ASP A 43 5.50 17.78 -1.54
C ASP A 43 5.31 17.82 -3.07
N VAL A 44 4.96 16.68 -3.66
CA VAL A 44 4.67 16.53 -5.07
C VAL A 44 3.23 16.07 -5.26
N THR A 45 2.45 16.83 -5.98
CA THR A 45 1.07 16.49 -6.29
C THR A 45 0.81 16.60 -7.78
N THR A 46 0.21 15.59 -8.39
CA THR A 46 -0.27 15.68 -9.76
C THR A 46 -1.72 15.16 -9.85
N VAL A 47 -2.45 15.63 -10.85
CA VAL A 47 -3.81 15.12 -11.10
C VAL A 47 -3.74 14.00 -12.13
N ASN A 48 -3.20 14.30 -13.32
CA ASN A 48 -3.09 13.32 -14.41
C ASN A 48 -1.63 13.12 -14.78
N GLY A 49 -0.99 12.15 -14.17
CA GLY A 49 0.40 11.84 -14.52
C GLY A 49 1.10 11.01 -13.45
N ALA A 50 2.15 10.34 -13.87
CA ALA A 50 2.96 9.55 -12.99
C ALA A 50 3.96 10.41 -12.20
N ILE A 51 4.32 9.97 -11.00
CA ILE A 51 5.40 10.53 -10.20
C ILE A 51 6.53 9.52 -10.16
N SER A 52 7.69 9.91 -10.70
CA SER A 52 8.91 9.12 -10.65
C SER A 52 9.90 9.75 -9.68
N ILE A 53 10.30 9.01 -8.66
CA ILE A 53 11.24 9.44 -7.64
C ILE A 53 12.56 8.71 -7.87
N ASP A 54 13.59 9.45 -8.25
CA ASP A 54 14.89 8.89 -8.62
C ASP A 54 15.63 8.30 -7.43
N GLU A 55 16.69 7.54 -7.72
CA GLU A 55 17.55 6.95 -6.68
C GLU A 55 18.04 8.00 -5.69
N LYS A 56 17.94 7.68 -4.40
CA LYS A 56 18.38 8.52 -3.29
C LYS A 56 17.73 9.89 -3.23
N ALA A 57 16.71 10.15 -4.03
CA ALA A 57 15.92 11.38 -3.93
C ALA A 57 15.14 11.38 -2.61
N ARG A 58 14.90 12.58 -2.10
CA ARG A 58 14.13 12.79 -0.88
C ARG A 58 12.99 13.75 -1.15
N LEU A 59 11.81 13.43 -0.67
CA LEU A 59 10.66 14.30 -0.80
C LEU A 59 9.73 14.19 0.41
N GLY A 60 8.83 15.15 0.51
CA GLY A 60 7.69 15.10 1.40
C GLY A 60 6.67 14.06 0.94
N ALA A 61 5.42 14.44 0.80
CA ALA A 61 4.39 13.56 0.26
C ALA A 61 4.41 13.53 -1.28
N ALA A 62 4.21 12.35 -1.87
CA ALA A 62 3.89 12.20 -3.29
C ALA A 62 2.45 11.77 -3.46
N LYS A 63 1.65 12.53 -4.21
CA LYS A 63 0.22 12.26 -4.42
C LYS A 63 -0.17 12.41 -5.88
N THR A 64 -0.94 11.45 -6.39
CA THR A 64 -1.54 11.56 -7.72
C THR A 64 -3.00 11.11 -7.69
N GLU A 65 -3.81 11.62 -8.60
CA GLU A 65 -5.18 11.13 -8.77
C GLU A 65 -5.21 10.02 -9.82
N ASN A 66 -4.63 10.27 -10.99
CA ASN A 66 -4.61 9.32 -12.10
C ASN A 66 -3.18 9.13 -12.59
N GLY A 67 -2.46 8.24 -11.95
CA GLY A 67 -1.08 7.93 -12.33
C GLY A 67 -0.40 7.01 -11.34
N ASP A 68 0.71 6.47 -11.78
CA ASP A 68 1.55 5.61 -10.97
C ASP A 68 2.55 6.42 -10.16
N ILE A 69 2.96 5.89 -9.01
CA ILE A 69 4.08 6.40 -8.22
C ILE A 69 5.17 5.35 -8.21
N TYR A 70 6.34 5.70 -8.72
CA TYR A 70 7.50 4.84 -8.70
C TYR A 70 8.61 5.44 -7.86
N MET A 71 8.99 4.76 -6.78
CA MET A 71 10.16 5.09 -5.97
C MET A 71 11.32 4.19 -6.36
N SER A 72 12.38 4.80 -6.89
CA SER A 72 13.61 4.08 -7.22
C SER A 72 14.41 3.71 -5.96
N ALA A 73 15.41 2.86 -6.15
CA ALA A 73 16.19 2.30 -5.07
C ALA A 73 16.79 3.36 -4.13
N GLY A 74 16.63 3.14 -2.83
CA GLY A 74 17.19 4.00 -1.79
C GLY A 74 16.59 5.40 -1.70
N ALA A 75 15.48 5.68 -2.37
CA ALA A 75 14.74 6.93 -2.24
C ALA A 75 13.99 7.00 -0.90
N ASP A 76 13.79 8.22 -0.38
CA ASP A 76 13.04 8.49 0.85
C ASP A 76 11.81 9.36 0.55
N ALA A 77 10.65 9.00 1.10
CA ALA A 77 9.42 9.80 1.03
C ALA A 77 8.74 9.87 2.40
N ALA A 78 8.03 10.97 2.66
CA ALA A 78 7.22 11.07 3.87
C ALA A 78 5.94 10.22 3.77
N SER A 79 5.25 10.23 2.63
CA SER A 79 4.07 9.40 2.36
C SER A 79 3.80 9.29 0.87
N LEU A 80 3.05 8.26 0.46
CA LEU A 80 2.66 8.03 -0.93
C LEU A 80 1.16 7.85 -1.04
N GLY A 81 0.53 8.42 -2.08
CA GLY A 81 -0.90 8.27 -2.30
C GLY A 81 -1.32 8.32 -3.76
N THR A 82 -2.15 7.37 -4.19
CA THR A 82 -2.80 7.42 -5.51
C THR A 82 -4.28 7.02 -5.42
N VAL A 83 -5.07 7.52 -6.34
CA VAL A 83 -6.45 7.03 -6.48
C VAL A 83 -6.52 5.95 -7.55
N ASN A 84 -6.02 6.23 -8.75
CA ASN A 84 -6.05 5.29 -9.86
C ASN A 84 -4.63 5.11 -10.42
N GLY A 85 -3.92 4.13 -9.89
CA GLY A 85 -2.56 3.83 -10.31
C GLY A 85 -1.84 2.91 -9.35
N ALA A 86 -0.69 2.42 -9.76
CA ALA A 86 0.15 1.57 -8.95
C ALA A 86 1.16 2.40 -8.13
N ILE A 87 1.52 1.89 -6.96
CA ILE A 87 2.64 2.40 -6.17
C ILE A 87 3.70 1.31 -6.10
N THR A 88 4.89 1.60 -6.58
CA THR A 88 6.03 0.70 -6.48
C THR A 88 7.11 1.33 -5.63
N ILE A 89 7.51 0.62 -4.58
CA ILE A 89 8.59 1.00 -3.65
C ILE A 89 9.72 0.03 -3.89
N ASP A 90 10.75 0.50 -4.59
CA ASP A 90 11.85 -0.33 -5.04
C ASP A 90 12.87 -0.59 -3.92
N LYS A 91 13.86 -1.39 -4.22
CA LYS A 91 14.87 -1.91 -3.31
C LYS A 91 15.47 -0.86 -2.38
N GLY A 92 15.37 -1.11 -1.08
CA GLY A 92 15.95 -0.24 -0.05
C GLY A 92 15.34 1.16 0.06
N ALA A 93 14.26 1.46 -0.69
CA ALA A 93 13.54 2.73 -0.58
C ALA A 93 12.74 2.77 0.73
N ARG A 94 12.53 3.98 1.28
CA ARG A 94 11.91 4.17 2.58
C ARG A 94 10.75 5.15 2.53
N VAL A 95 9.66 4.79 3.19
CA VAL A 95 8.51 5.67 3.41
C VAL A 95 8.29 5.82 4.91
N ALA A 96 8.40 7.06 5.41
CA ALA A 96 8.27 7.34 6.84
C ALA A 96 6.82 7.25 7.37
N GLY A 97 5.84 7.47 6.51
CA GLY A 97 4.42 7.47 6.84
C GLY A 97 3.64 6.40 6.09
N GLU A 98 2.39 6.72 5.80
CA GLU A 98 1.45 5.79 5.16
C GLU A 98 1.60 5.74 3.64
N VAL A 99 1.21 4.60 3.07
CA VAL A 99 1.05 4.38 1.64
C VAL A 99 -0.40 4.02 1.35
N THR A 100 -1.06 4.81 0.52
CA THR A 100 -2.49 4.65 0.24
C THR A 100 -2.76 4.55 -1.25
N ALA A 101 -3.53 3.54 -1.67
CA ALA A 101 -4.09 3.45 -3.00
C ALA A 101 -5.61 3.17 -2.92
N VAL A 102 -6.38 3.66 -3.87
CA VAL A 102 -7.80 3.29 -3.95
C VAL A 102 -7.99 2.17 -4.96
N ASN A 103 -7.59 2.39 -6.20
CA ASN A 103 -7.67 1.39 -7.28
C ASN A 103 -6.29 1.21 -7.91
N GLY A 104 -5.57 0.21 -7.47
CA GLY A 104 -4.24 -0.05 -8.00
C GLY A 104 -3.44 -1.01 -7.13
N THR A 105 -2.27 -1.35 -7.59
CA THR A 105 -1.38 -2.26 -6.86
C THR A 105 -0.40 -1.47 -6.00
N ILE A 106 -0.19 -1.89 -4.76
CA ILE A 106 0.93 -1.44 -3.92
C ILE A 106 1.96 -2.57 -3.88
N SER A 107 3.18 -2.29 -4.31
CA SER A 107 4.29 -3.25 -4.32
C SER A 107 5.45 -2.73 -3.50
N MET A 108 5.88 -3.51 -2.51
CA MET A 108 7.11 -3.32 -1.75
C MET A 108 8.11 -4.40 -2.15
N LEU A 109 9.28 -3.98 -2.59
CA LEU A 109 10.34 -4.87 -3.09
C LEU A 109 11.50 -4.99 -2.09
N ASP A 110 12.41 -5.89 -2.37
CA ASP A 110 13.54 -6.30 -1.54
C ASP A 110 14.20 -5.17 -0.74
N GLY A 111 14.23 -5.30 0.58
CA GLY A 111 14.85 -4.36 1.50
C GLY A 111 14.15 -3.01 1.63
N SER A 112 12.99 -2.80 0.96
CA SER A 112 12.21 -1.58 1.16
C SER A 112 11.55 -1.55 2.54
N GLU A 113 11.31 -0.33 3.04
CA GLU A 113 10.78 -0.11 4.38
C GLU A 113 9.64 0.92 4.37
N VAL A 114 8.53 0.59 5.03
CA VAL A 114 7.43 1.51 5.29
C VAL A 114 7.16 1.53 6.80
N ALA A 115 7.35 2.71 7.43
CA ALA A 115 7.14 2.86 8.86
C ALA A 115 5.64 2.99 9.23
N GLY A 116 4.82 3.52 8.32
CA GLY A 116 3.37 3.59 8.47
C GLY A 116 2.65 2.34 7.99
N SER A 117 1.37 2.48 7.67
CA SER A 117 0.51 1.40 7.17
C SER A 117 0.36 1.42 5.65
N LEU A 118 0.03 0.26 5.07
CA LEU A 118 -0.46 0.15 3.71
C LEU A 118 -1.99 0.09 3.73
N THR A 119 -2.63 0.97 2.99
CA THR A 119 -4.09 0.98 2.83
C THR A 119 -4.47 0.91 1.36
N ASN A 120 -5.29 -0.06 1.00
CA ASN A 120 -5.84 -0.19 -0.34
C ASN A 120 -7.35 -0.50 -0.27
N VAL A 121 -8.12 0.03 -1.19
CA VAL A 121 -9.55 -0.33 -1.28
C VAL A 121 -9.74 -1.48 -2.26
N ASN A 122 -9.30 -1.31 -3.52
CA ASN A 122 -9.42 -2.29 -4.59
C ASN A 122 -8.08 -2.43 -5.32
N GLY A 123 -7.59 -3.64 -5.39
CA GLY A 123 -6.33 -3.92 -6.07
C GLY A 123 -5.47 -4.86 -5.23
N ARG A 124 -4.22 -4.99 -5.59
CA ARG A 124 -3.34 -5.95 -4.94
C ARG A 124 -2.33 -5.26 -4.03
N ILE A 125 -2.02 -5.86 -2.89
CA ILE A 125 -0.88 -5.48 -2.05
C ILE A 125 0.12 -6.62 -2.10
N ILE A 126 1.35 -6.33 -2.51
CA ILE A 126 2.45 -7.28 -2.60
C ILE A 126 3.60 -6.76 -1.73
N VAL A 127 4.04 -7.56 -0.78
CA VAL A 127 5.19 -7.28 0.08
C VAL A 127 6.17 -8.45 -0.08
N THR A 128 7.34 -8.19 -0.66
CA THR A 128 8.35 -9.22 -0.93
C THR A 128 9.68 -8.80 -0.34
N ASP A 129 10.24 -9.61 0.55
CA ASP A 129 11.53 -9.38 1.22
C ASP A 129 11.68 -7.97 1.81
N ALA A 130 10.59 -7.39 2.32
CA ALA A 130 10.48 -6.00 2.75
C ALA A 130 9.97 -5.89 4.19
N HIS A 131 10.15 -4.72 4.81
CA HIS A 131 9.70 -4.46 6.17
C HIS A 131 8.58 -3.42 6.21
N LEU A 132 7.46 -3.79 6.81
CA LEU A 132 6.32 -2.94 7.12
C LEU A 132 6.14 -2.86 8.63
N ALA A 133 6.46 -1.71 9.24
CA ALA A 133 6.29 -1.52 10.68
C ALA A 133 4.79 -1.36 11.07
N GLY A 134 4.01 -0.75 10.19
CA GLY A 134 2.55 -0.71 10.33
C GLY A 134 1.86 -1.99 9.89
N GLY A 135 0.56 -1.91 9.64
CA GLY A 135 -0.27 -3.01 9.16
C GLY A 135 -0.78 -2.81 7.74
N ILE A 136 -1.44 -3.83 7.24
CA ILE A 136 -2.15 -3.80 5.96
C ILE A 136 -3.65 -3.67 6.23
N THR A 137 -4.29 -2.73 5.56
CA THR A 137 -5.75 -2.59 5.53
C THR A 137 -6.22 -2.63 4.09
N THR A 138 -7.15 -3.52 3.78
CA THR A 138 -7.82 -3.56 2.47
C THR A 138 -9.30 -3.85 2.60
N VAL A 139 -10.05 -3.67 1.53
CA VAL A 139 -11.48 -4.01 1.45
C VAL A 139 -11.70 -5.18 0.50
N GLY A 140 -11.40 -5.01 -0.77
CA GLY A 140 -11.60 -6.02 -1.82
C GLY A 140 -10.32 -6.49 -2.48
N GLY A 141 -9.15 -6.06 -1.98
CA GLY A 141 -7.86 -6.34 -2.58
C GLY A 141 -7.24 -7.67 -2.17
N ASP A 142 -6.49 -8.28 -3.09
CA ASP A 142 -5.66 -9.43 -2.76
C ASP A 142 -4.42 -8.97 -1.97
N VAL A 143 -3.94 -9.78 -1.03
CA VAL A 143 -2.73 -9.52 -0.26
C VAL A 143 -1.76 -10.68 -0.42
N SER A 144 -0.51 -10.37 -0.74
CA SER A 144 0.56 -11.36 -0.91
C SER A 144 1.79 -10.92 -0.12
N VAL A 145 2.18 -11.69 0.87
CA VAL A 145 3.36 -11.45 1.71
C VAL A 145 4.33 -12.59 1.48
N ASN A 146 5.48 -12.32 0.86
CA ASN A 146 6.37 -13.34 0.34
C ASN A 146 7.83 -13.15 0.81
N GLY A 147 8.60 -14.22 0.70
CA GLY A 147 10.02 -14.23 1.08
C GLY A 147 10.19 -13.94 2.56
N ASN A 148 11.23 -13.21 2.93
CA ASN A 148 11.50 -12.82 4.31
C ASN A 148 10.76 -11.53 4.71
N ALA A 149 9.62 -11.24 4.08
CA ALA A 149 8.83 -10.06 4.37
C ALA A 149 8.34 -10.08 5.82
N ARG A 150 8.40 -8.91 6.47
CA ARG A 150 8.02 -8.76 7.87
C ARG A 150 7.00 -7.64 8.02
N ILE A 151 5.88 -7.97 8.66
CA ILE A 151 4.84 -7.02 9.03
C ILE A 151 4.73 -7.03 10.57
N ASP A 152 5.02 -5.90 11.22
CA ASP A 152 5.03 -5.85 12.69
C ASP A 152 3.62 -5.73 13.29
N ALA A 153 2.70 -5.06 12.60
CA ALA A 153 1.28 -5.07 12.94
C ALA A 153 0.53 -6.18 12.18
N GLY A 154 -0.77 -6.09 12.05
CA GLY A 154 -1.62 -7.12 11.46
C GLY A 154 -2.09 -6.84 10.05
N ILE A 155 -2.94 -7.71 9.55
CA ILE A 155 -3.65 -7.56 8.28
C ILE A 155 -5.15 -7.48 8.57
N TRP A 156 -5.78 -6.43 8.11
CA TRP A 156 -7.21 -6.22 8.29
C TRP A 156 -7.93 -6.12 6.94
N VAL A 157 -8.77 -7.11 6.65
CA VAL A 157 -9.68 -7.06 5.50
C VAL A 157 -11.05 -6.63 6.02
N LYS A 158 -11.40 -5.37 5.72
CA LYS A 158 -12.60 -4.70 6.21
C LYS A 158 -13.81 -4.98 5.34
N ASN A 159 -14.98 -5.06 5.96
CA ASN A 159 -16.25 -5.03 5.25
C ASN A 159 -16.77 -3.57 5.19
N LEU A 160 -16.88 -3.03 3.99
CA LEU A 160 -17.63 -1.80 3.80
C LEU A 160 -19.12 -2.17 3.61
N ASN A 161 -19.87 -2.22 4.72
CA ASN A 161 -21.34 -2.34 4.67
C ASN A 161 -21.95 -1.13 3.96
N MET A 162 -21.83 -1.07 2.65
CA MET A 162 -22.51 -0.10 1.78
C MET A 162 -23.82 -0.67 1.24
N GLY A 163 -24.57 -1.40 2.07
CA GLY A 163 -26.00 -1.67 1.92
C GLY A 163 -26.48 -2.43 0.67
N VAL A 164 -25.71 -2.56 -0.35
CA VAL A 164 -26.01 -3.33 -1.58
C VAL A 164 -24.70 -3.87 -2.15
N LEU A 165 -24.38 -5.13 -1.87
CA LEU A 165 -23.34 -5.82 -2.59
C LEU A 165 -23.93 -6.39 -3.89
N PRO A 166 -23.37 -6.09 -5.07
CA PRO A 166 -23.82 -6.71 -6.32
C PRO A 166 -23.51 -8.21 -6.27
N ALA A 167 -24.42 -9.01 -6.81
CA ALA A 167 -24.19 -10.44 -7.03
C ALA A 167 -22.94 -10.62 -7.92
N GLY A 168 -21.92 -11.32 -7.42
CA GLY A 168 -20.65 -11.56 -8.14
C GLY A 168 -19.39 -11.04 -7.40
N GLU A 169 -19.46 -10.80 -6.12
CA GLU A 169 -18.34 -10.30 -5.32
C GLU A 169 -17.11 -11.23 -5.41
N ARG A 170 -16.00 -10.67 -5.87
CA ARG A 170 -14.72 -11.37 -5.87
C ARG A 170 -14.27 -11.59 -4.44
N VAL A 171 -14.02 -12.85 -4.08
CA VAL A 171 -13.47 -13.20 -2.77
C VAL A 171 -11.97 -12.89 -2.77
N PRO A 172 -11.50 -11.96 -1.92
CA PRO A 172 -10.08 -11.62 -1.84
C PRO A 172 -9.23 -12.84 -1.48
N ARG A 173 -8.06 -12.93 -2.08
CA ARG A 173 -7.06 -13.95 -1.80
C ARG A 173 -5.95 -13.35 -0.94
N VAL A 174 -5.75 -13.91 0.24
CA VAL A 174 -4.67 -13.51 1.16
C VAL A 174 -3.67 -14.66 1.26
N VAL A 175 -2.43 -14.39 0.90
CA VAL A 175 -1.34 -15.38 0.88
C VAL A 175 -0.22 -14.91 1.79
N ILE A 176 0.13 -15.75 2.77
CA ILE A 176 1.32 -15.58 3.59
C ILE A 176 2.30 -16.68 3.18
N GLY A 177 3.30 -16.29 2.41
CA GLY A 177 4.27 -17.19 1.79
C GLY A 177 5.35 -17.72 2.73
N PRO A 178 6.21 -18.62 2.23
CA PRO A 178 7.31 -19.17 3.01
C PRO A 178 8.26 -18.08 3.50
N GLY A 179 8.69 -18.17 4.77
CA GLY A 179 9.59 -17.21 5.40
C GLY A 179 8.96 -15.90 5.88
N ALA A 180 7.75 -15.60 5.42
CA ALA A 180 7.06 -14.37 5.79
C ALA A 180 6.62 -14.38 7.27
N THR A 181 6.68 -13.21 7.89
CA THR A 181 6.29 -13.00 9.30
C THR A 181 5.27 -11.88 9.41
N VAL A 182 4.10 -12.19 9.98
CA VAL A 182 3.08 -11.21 10.36
C VAL A 182 2.85 -11.32 11.86
N ARG A 183 3.30 -10.34 12.64
CA ARG A 183 3.28 -10.44 14.11
C ARG A 183 1.92 -10.17 14.72
N GLY A 184 1.18 -9.24 14.14
CA GLY A 184 -0.14 -8.86 14.62
C GLY A 184 -1.26 -9.79 14.16
N GLU A 185 -2.48 -9.44 14.53
CA GLU A 185 -3.67 -10.20 14.18
C GLU A 185 -3.98 -10.10 12.68
N LEU A 186 -4.36 -11.24 12.07
CA LEU A 186 -5.01 -11.30 10.77
C LEU A 186 -6.54 -11.31 11.00
N ARG A 187 -7.19 -10.18 10.68
CA ARG A 187 -8.61 -9.98 10.92
C ARG A 187 -9.40 -9.84 9.62
N PHE A 188 -10.42 -10.66 9.47
CA PHE A 188 -11.25 -10.70 8.26
C PHE A 188 -12.71 -10.45 8.63
N GLU A 189 -13.30 -9.35 8.12
CA GLU A 189 -14.69 -8.99 8.39
C GLU A 189 -15.66 -9.51 7.33
N HIS A 190 -15.14 -10.12 6.26
CA HIS A 190 -15.91 -10.84 5.25
C HIS A 190 -15.12 -12.03 4.71
N LYS A 191 -15.77 -12.85 3.87
CA LYS A 191 -15.17 -14.07 3.32
C LYS A 191 -13.92 -13.76 2.52
N VAL A 192 -12.83 -14.48 2.83
CA VAL A 192 -11.56 -14.45 2.11
C VAL A 192 -11.07 -15.88 1.86
N LYS A 193 -10.19 -16.05 0.87
CA LYS A 193 -9.38 -17.27 0.71
C LYS A 193 -8.03 -17.03 1.36
N LEU A 194 -7.83 -17.56 2.58
CA LEU A 194 -6.58 -17.40 3.33
C LEU A 194 -5.68 -18.60 3.15
N PHE A 195 -4.47 -18.37 2.62
CA PHE A 195 -3.42 -19.38 2.47
C PHE A 195 -2.23 -18.99 3.34
N VAL A 196 -1.77 -19.92 4.17
CA VAL A 196 -0.62 -19.68 5.06
C VAL A 196 0.37 -20.83 4.89
N SER A 197 1.59 -20.49 4.46
CA SER A 197 2.67 -21.47 4.36
C SER A 197 2.99 -22.09 5.73
N ASP A 198 3.36 -23.35 5.75
CA ASP A 198 3.87 -24.04 6.94
C ASP A 198 5.19 -23.44 7.47
N LYS A 199 5.91 -22.70 6.61
CA LYS A 199 7.14 -21.98 6.96
C LYS A 199 6.91 -20.50 7.32
N ALA A 200 5.66 -20.03 7.34
CA ALA A 200 5.32 -18.67 7.73
C ALA A 200 5.02 -18.57 9.23
N THR A 201 5.30 -17.40 9.79
CA THR A 201 4.93 -17.07 11.17
C THR A 201 3.82 -16.04 11.16
N VAL A 202 2.68 -16.34 11.76
CA VAL A 202 1.54 -15.42 11.84
C VAL A 202 1.02 -15.32 13.27
N GLY A 203 0.47 -14.16 13.62
CA GLY A 203 -0.24 -13.96 14.87
C GLY A 203 -1.61 -14.66 14.91
N SER A 204 -2.50 -14.19 15.75
CA SER A 204 -3.87 -14.71 15.82
C SER A 204 -4.63 -14.47 14.50
N ILE A 205 -5.56 -15.38 14.19
CA ILE A 205 -6.41 -15.25 12.99
C ILE A 205 -7.86 -15.21 13.46
N SER A 206 -8.61 -14.23 12.96
CA SER A 206 -10.05 -14.10 13.22
C SER A 206 -10.84 -13.85 11.93
N GLY A 207 -12.01 -14.46 11.81
CA GLY A 207 -12.92 -14.28 10.67
C GLY A 207 -12.61 -15.11 9.42
N ALA A 208 -11.56 -15.94 9.43
CA ALA A 208 -11.25 -16.89 8.35
C ALA A 208 -10.51 -18.11 8.87
N GLU A 209 -10.65 -19.23 8.16
CA GLU A 209 -9.86 -20.43 8.39
C GLU A 209 -8.70 -20.50 7.39
N PRO A 210 -7.46 -20.69 7.86
CA PRO A 210 -6.31 -20.77 6.98
C PRO A 210 -6.21 -22.14 6.30
N VAL A 211 -6.03 -22.13 4.99
CA VAL A 211 -5.57 -23.31 4.25
C VAL A 211 -4.04 -23.35 4.34
N LYS A 212 -3.53 -24.32 5.10
CA LYS A 212 -2.08 -24.54 5.19
C LYS A 212 -1.56 -25.18 3.92
N TYR A 213 -0.35 -24.77 3.50
CA TYR A 213 0.30 -25.37 2.33
C TYR A 213 1.81 -25.48 2.54
N SER A 214 2.39 -26.49 1.89
CA SER A 214 3.84 -26.72 1.83
C SER A 214 4.32 -26.38 0.41
N GLY A 215 5.56 -25.90 0.30
CA GLY A 215 6.14 -25.49 -0.98
C GLY A 215 6.09 -23.98 -1.19
N ASP A 216 6.49 -23.55 -2.40
CA ASP A 216 6.70 -22.10 -2.67
C ASP A 216 5.44 -21.38 -3.11
N THR A 217 4.44 -22.11 -3.60
CA THR A 217 3.18 -21.53 -4.10
C THR A 217 1.97 -22.19 -3.47
N PRO A 218 0.94 -21.41 -3.07
CA PRO A 218 -0.31 -21.96 -2.58
C PRO A 218 -1.10 -22.65 -3.70
N PRO A 219 -2.00 -23.57 -3.36
CA PRO A 219 -2.90 -24.19 -4.33
C PRO A 219 -3.79 -23.14 -5.03
N PRO A 220 -4.28 -23.42 -6.23
CA PRO A 220 -5.11 -22.52 -7.05
C PRO A 220 -6.44 -22.13 -6.38
#